data_48fdfa0fb4da644d2da9fbf213d2262c
#
_entry.id   48fdfa0fb4da644d2da9fbf213d2262c
#
_cell.length_a   1.000
_cell.length_b   1.000
_cell.length_c   1.000
_cell.angle_alpha   90.00
_cell.angle_beta   90.00
_cell.angle_gamma   90.00
#
_symmetry.space_group_name_H-M   'P 1'
#
loop_
_entity.id
_entity.type
_entity.pdbx_description
1 polymer ?
#
loop_
_entity_poly.entity_id
_entity_poly.type
_entity_poly.pdbx_seq_one_letter_code
_entity_poly.pdbx_strand_id
1 'polypeptide(L)'
;MAISDANYKFIWIDVGDYSSNSDDGVWANSNIGQSLESDTGNIPSLKLLPGTTTLLPCTLVGDETYPRKSLISDSQRIFNYRLSRARQIIKNAFGILVSRWRILTRSIQCKEEITHKIVLALVVLHNYIVF
;
A
#
# COMPACT_ATOMS: atom_id res chain seq x y z
N MET A 1 6.10 -1.59 5.71
CA MET A 1 5.26 -1.72 4.49
C MET A 1 3.83 -1.24 4.77
N ALA A 2 3.03 -0.80 3.75
CA ALA A 2 1.65 -0.38 3.98
C ALA A 2 0.77 -0.58 2.74
N ILE A 3 -0.54 -0.77 2.98
CA ILE A 3 -1.58 -0.84 1.95
C ILE A 3 -2.59 0.26 2.24
N SER A 4 -2.99 1.01 1.19
CA SER A 4 -4.02 2.04 1.30
C SER A 4 -5.19 1.78 0.34
N ASP A 5 -6.34 2.31 0.71
CA ASP A 5 -7.52 2.35 -0.17
C ASP A 5 -7.48 3.58 -1.12
N ALA A 6 -8.48 3.69 -1.98
CA ALA A 6 -8.62 4.80 -2.93
C ALA A 6 -8.86 6.16 -2.25
N ASN A 7 -9.23 6.19 -0.98
CA ASN A 7 -9.49 7.39 -0.18
C ASN A 7 -8.29 7.79 0.68
N TYR A 8 -7.09 7.27 0.39
CA TYR A 8 -5.84 7.52 1.13
C TYR A 8 -5.85 7.00 2.57
N LYS A 9 -6.77 6.11 2.96
CA LYS A 9 -6.77 5.46 4.26
C LYS A 9 -5.87 4.24 4.24
N PHE A 10 -5.07 4.05 5.28
CA PHE A 10 -4.26 2.87 5.45
C PHE A 10 -5.13 1.69 5.92
N ILE A 11 -5.23 0.65 5.10
CA ILE A 11 -5.97 -0.59 5.43
C ILE A 11 -5.09 -1.49 6.27
N TRP A 12 -3.79 -1.51 5.96
CA TRP A 12 -2.81 -2.34 6.65
C TRP A 12 -1.46 -1.62 6.68
N ILE A 13 -0.71 -1.80 7.77
CA ILE A 13 0.63 -1.26 7.92
C ILE A 13 1.48 -2.21 8.75
N ASP A 14 2.71 -2.39 8.33
CA ASP A 14 3.78 -3.06 9.05
C ASP A 14 4.93 -2.08 9.23
N VAL A 15 5.41 -1.96 10.48
CA VAL A 15 6.44 -0.99 10.90
C VAL A 15 7.57 -1.78 11.56
N GLY A 16 8.82 -1.49 11.22
CA GLY A 16 9.98 -2.05 11.92
C GLY A 16 10.83 -3.01 11.09
N ASP A 17 10.55 -3.18 9.81
CA ASP A 17 11.46 -3.93 8.94
C ASP A 17 12.74 -3.15 8.64
N TYR A 18 13.86 -3.87 8.62
CA TYR A 18 15.16 -3.29 8.30
C TYR A 18 15.24 -2.94 6.82
N SER A 19 15.77 -1.77 6.50
CA SER A 19 15.98 -1.27 5.14
C SER A 19 16.91 -2.13 4.27
N SER A 20 17.57 -3.14 4.85
CA SER A 20 18.42 -4.10 4.15
C SER A 20 17.64 -5.23 3.46
N ASN A 21 16.35 -5.41 3.77
CA ASN A 21 15.53 -6.42 3.14
C ASN A 21 14.98 -5.88 1.82
N SER A 22 15.00 -6.70 0.77
CA SER A 22 14.32 -6.37 -0.48
C SER A 22 12.81 -6.31 -0.26
N ASP A 23 12.10 -5.49 -1.05
CA ASP A 23 10.64 -5.36 -0.97
C ASP A 23 9.92 -6.72 -1.10
N ASP A 24 10.45 -7.61 -1.96
CA ASP A 24 9.96 -8.99 -2.11
C ASP A 24 10.16 -9.82 -0.83
N GLY A 25 11.29 -9.66 -0.15
CA GLY A 25 11.57 -10.34 1.12
C GLY A 25 10.68 -9.84 2.25
N VAL A 26 10.44 -8.54 2.32
CA VAL A 26 9.53 -7.93 3.29
C VAL A 26 8.10 -8.43 3.06
N TRP A 27 7.66 -8.50 1.79
CA TRP A 27 6.35 -9.03 1.43
C TRP A 27 6.19 -10.50 1.84
N ALA A 28 7.12 -11.37 1.44
CA ALA A 28 7.05 -12.80 1.72
C ALA A 28 7.05 -13.12 3.23
N ASN A 29 7.73 -12.30 4.04
CA ASN A 29 7.77 -12.47 5.49
C ASN A 29 6.61 -11.78 6.22
N SER A 30 5.83 -10.94 5.54
CA SER A 30 4.71 -10.26 6.16
C SER A 30 3.51 -11.18 6.40
N ASN A 31 2.80 -10.96 7.50
CA ASN A 31 1.58 -11.72 7.81
C ASN A 31 0.54 -11.63 6.69
N ILE A 32 0.46 -10.49 6.00
CA ILE A 32 -0.48 -10.32 4.90
C ILE A 32 -0.04 -11.06 3.65
N GLY A 33 1.26 -11.05 3.30
CA GLY A 33 1.80 -11.80 2.19
C GLY A 33 1.54 -13.30 2.36
N GLN A 34 1.85 -13.85 3.52
CA GLN A 34 1.61 -15.26 3.85
C GLN A 34 0.12 -15.62 3.85
N SER A 35 -0.75 -14.73 4.35
CA SER A 35 -2.20 -14.95 4.33
C SER A 35 -2.77 -14.96 2.92
N LEU A 36 -2.21 -14.15 2.02
CA LEU A 36 -2.63 -14.11 0.62
C LEU A 36 -2.14 -15.33 -0.16
N GLU A 37 -0.92 -15.79 0.09
CA GLU A 37 -0.39 -17.01 -0.54
C GLU A 37 -1.12 -18.28 -0.08
N SER A 38 -1.53 -18.34 1.20
CA SER A 38 -2.26 -19.47 1.75
C SER A 38 -3.78 -19.42 1.51
N ASP A 39 -4.27 -18.43 0.76
CA ASP A 39 -5.70 -18.19 0.50
C ASP A 39 -6.56 -18.06 1.78
N THR A 40 -5.91 -17.75 2.90
CA THR A 40 -6.57 -17.48 4.19
C THR A 40 -6.83 -15.98 4.41
N GLY A 41 -6.31 -15.14 3.51
CA GLY A 41 -6.52 -13.71 3.53
C GLY A 41 -8.01 -13.37 3.31
N ASN A 42 -8.59 -12.60 4.21
CA ASN A 42 -9.98 -12.16 4.10
C ASN A 42 -10.15 -11.07 3.03
N ILE A 43 -9.80 -11.43 1.77
CA ILE A 43 -9.99 -10.52 0.62
C ILE A 43 -11.48 -10.50 0.28
N PRO A 44 -12.06 -9.31 0.06
CA PRO A 44 -13.44 -9.21 -0.38
C PRO A 44 -13.68 -10.05 -1.65
N SER A 45 -14.78 -10.77 -1.68
CA SER A 45 -15.24 -11.50 -2.87
C SER A 45 -15.38 -10.57 -4.08
N LEU A 46 -15.53 -11.16 -5.26
CA LEU A 46 -15.74 -10.47 -6.53
C LEU A 46 -16.71 -9.28 -6.37
N LYS A 47 -16.33 -8.12 -6.90
CA LYS A 47 -17.19 -6.92 -6.93
C LYS A 47 -17.60 -6.60 -8.36
N LEU A 48 -18.85 -6.12 -8.50
CA LEU A 48 -19.35 -5.61 -9.78
C LEU A 48 -18.55 -4.34 -10.16
N LEU A 49 -18.05 -4.31 -11.39
CA LEU A 49 -17.46 -3.10 -11.95
C LEU A 49 -18.58 -2.04 -12.12
N PRO A 50 -18.38 -0.80 -11.62
CA PRO A 50 -19.38 0.25 -11.71
C PRO A 50 -19.92 0.43 -13.15
N GLY A 51 -21.25 0.40 -13.29
CA GLY A 51 -21.92 0.55 -14.59
C GLY A 51 -21.90 -0.68 -15.51
N THR A 52 -21.48 -1.85 -15.00
CA THR A 52 -21.46 -3.10 -15.75
C THR A 52 -22.00 -4.28 -14.93
N THR A 53 -22.25 -5.41 -15.59
CA THR A 53 -22.59 -6.68 -14.96
C THR A 53 -21.38 -7.59 -14.72
N THR A 54 -20.18 -7.09 -15.03
CA THR A 54 -18.93 -7.86 -14.94
C THR A 54 -18.42 -7.90 -13.50
N LEU A 55 -18.22 -9.09 -12.96
CA LEU A 55 -17.61 -9.33 -11.67
C LEU A 55 -16.08 -9.36 -11.82
N LEU A 56 -15.37 -8.58 -11.02
CA LEU A 56 -13.91 -8.55 -10.99
C LEU A 56 -13.39 -8.86 -9.57
N PRO A 57 -12.26 -9.58 -9.48
CA PRO A 57 -11.60 -9.80 -8.20
C PRO A 57 -11.02 -8.48 -7.66
N CYS A 58 -11.01 -8.35 -6.34
CA CYS A 58 -10.20 -7.33 -5.68
C CYS A 58 -8.72 -7.67 -5.88
N THR A 59 -7.92 -6.70 -6.31
CA THR A 59 -6.48 -6.87 -6.55
C THR A 59 -5.69 -5.86 -5.74
N LEU A 60 -4.53 -6.29 -5.25
CA LEU A 60 -3.53 -5.39 -4.68
C LEU A 60 -2.58 -4.93 -5.79
N VAL A 61 -2.23 -3.67 -5.75
CA VAL A 61 -1.29 -3.06 -6.70
C VAL A 61 0.00 -2.77 -5.97
N GLY A 62 1.05 -3.51 -6.32
CA GLY A 62 2.41 -3.32 -5.80
C GLY A 62 3.23 -2.27 -6.55
N ASP A 63 4.43 -1.95 -6.04
CA ASP A 63 5.35 -0.99 -6.65
C ASP A 63 6.09 -1.57 -7.89
N GLU A 64 6.89 -0.74 -8.54
CA GLU A 64 7.49 -0.98 -9.88
C GLU A 64 8.72 -1.92 -9.87
N THR A 65 8.64 -3.10 -9.33
CA THR A 65 9.74 -4.09 -9.38
C THR A 65 9.77 -4.91 -10.68
N TYR A 66 8.78 -4.77 -11.57
CA TYR A 66 8.70 -5.59 -12.79
C TYR A 66 9.28 -4.88 -14.02
N PRO A 67 10.22 -5.50 -14.75
CA PRO A 67 10.85 -4.90 -15.93
C PRO A 67 9.83 -4.65 -17.05
N ARG A 68 9.81 -3.44 -17.58
CA ARG A 68 8.99 -3.06 -18.74
C ARG A 68 9.63 -3.63 -20.00
N LYS A 69 8.93 -4.51 -20.72
CA LYS A 69 9.36 -4.92 -22.06
C LYS A 69 9.12 -3.77 -23.06
N SER A 70 10.07 -3.57 -23.98
CA SER A 70 10.21 -2.39 -24.84
C SER A 70 9.19 -2.24 -25.99
N LEU A 71 8.32 -3.22 -26.23
CA LEU A 71 7.27 -3.14 -27.27
C LEU A 71 5.89 -3.27 -26.60
N ILE A 72 5.26 -2.12 -26.35
CA ILE A 72 4.00 -2.05 -25.63
C ILE A 72 2.90 -1.60 -26.59
N SER A 73 1.84 -2.40 -26.75
CA SER A 73 0.64 -2.03 -27.50
C SER A 73 -0.12 -0.86 -26.83
N ASP A 74 -0.98 -0.16 -27.56
CA ASP A 74 -1.74 0.97 -27.01
C ASP A 74 -2.62 0.54 -25.82
N SER A 75 -3.21 -0.65 -25.84
CA SER A 75 -3.94 -1.22 -24.71
C SER A 75 -3.08 -1.40 -23.48
N GLN A 76 -1.84 -1.86 -23.65
CA GLN A 76 -0.86 -2.01 -22.56
C GLN A 76 -0.40 -0.65 -22.02
N ARG A 77 -0.30 0.37 -22.90
CA ARG A 77 0.02 1.74 -22.46
C ARG A 77 -1.07 2.31 -21.56
N ILE A 78 -2.33 2.14 -21.95
CA ILE A 78 -3.49 2.57 -21.14
C ILE A 78 -3.52 1.81 -19.82
N PHE A 79 -3.31 0.49 -19.83
CA PHE A 79 -3.23 -0.33 -18.62
C PHE A 79 -2.12 0.16 -17.67
N ASN A 80 -0.89 0.33 -18.18
CA ASN A 80 0.24 0.81 -17.41
C ASN A 80 0.01 2.22 -16.85
N TYR A 81 -0.63 3.11 -17.59
CA TYR A 81 -1.00 4.43 -17.11
C TYR A 81 -1.98 4.34 -15.93
N ARG A 82 -3.03 3.52 -16.04
CA ARG A 82 -4.00 3.33 -14.96
C ARG A 82 -3.37 2.68 -13.74
N LEU A 83 -2.48 1.72 -13.95
CA LEU A 83 -1.72 1.07 -12.88
C LEU A 83 -0.80 2.06 -12.15
N SER A 84 -0.10 2.92 -12.89
CA SER A 84 0.72 3.99 -12.33
C SER A 84 -0.11 4.97 -11.48
N ARG A 85 -1.32 5.32 -11.93
CA ARG A 85 -2.23 6.15 -11.15
C ARG A 85 -2.70 5.46 -9.86
N ALA A 86 -2.99 4.16 -9.91
CA ALA A 86 -3.35 3.40 -8.72
C ALA A 86 -2.20 3.37 -7.68
N ARG A 87 -0.95 3.22 -8.15
CA ARG A 87 0.24 3.28 -7.29
C ARG A 87 0.47 4.66 -6.68
N GLN A 88 0.05 5.73 -7.36
CA GLN A 88 0.19 7.09 -6.85
C GLN A 88 -0.63 7.32 -5.58
N ILE A 89 -1.69 6.54 -5.36
CA ILE A 89 -2.56 6.67 -4.18
C ILE A 89 -1.79 6.43 -2.89
N ILE A 90 -1.01 5.35 -2.80
CA ILE A 90 -0.23 5.07 -1.58
C ILE A 90 0.86 6.13 -1.35
N LYS A 91 1.50 6.64 -2.41
CA LYS A 91 2.48 7.72 -2.31
C LYS A 91 1.83 9.00 -1.79
N ASN A 92 0.64 9.32 -2.26
CA ASN A 92 -0.13 10.47 -1.78
C ASN A 92 -0.58 10.26 -0.31
N ALA A 93 -1.02 9.06 0.07
CA ALA A 93 -1.37 8.76 1.46
C ALA A 93 -0.20 9.02 2.41
N PHE A 94 1.00 8.53 2.06
CA PHE A 94 2.21 8.83 2.83
C PHE A 94 2.57 10.33 2.81
N GLY A 95 2.43 11.01 1.66
CA GLY A 95 2.67 12.44 1.55
C GLY A 95 1.75 13.24 2.48
N ILE A 96 0.46 12.90 2.54
CA ILE A 96 -0.51 13.53 3.45
C ILE A 96 -0.15 13.21 4.91
N LEU A 97 0.18 11.95 5.23
CA LEU A 97 0.59 11.54 6.56
C LEU A 97 1.80 12.36 7.05
N VAL A 98 2.87 12.41 6.27
CA VAL A 98 4.11 13.11 6.62
C VAL A 98 3.94 14.62 6.68
N SER A 99 3.17 15.22 5.76
CA SER A 99 2.91 16.66 5.76
C SER A 99 2.12 17.10 6.98
N ARG A 100 1.20 16.26 7.45
CA ARG A 100 0.36 16.52 8.63
C ARG A 100 1.12 16.30 9.93
N TRP A 101 1.94 15.25 9.98
CA TRP A 101 2.68 14.84 11.16
C TRP A 101 4.18 15.05 10.97
N ARG A 102 4.64 16.28 11.21
CA ARG A 102 6.05 16.67 10.99
C ARG A 102 7.08 15.87 11.77
N ILE A 103 6.69 15.14 12.80
CA ILE A 103 7.58 14.22 13.52
C ILE A 103 8.15 13.14 12.59
N LEU A 104 7.43 12.77 11.52
CA LEU A 104 7.86 11.79 10.53
C LEU A 104 8.88 12.33 9.51
N THR A 105 9.11 13.64 9.47
CA THR A 105 10.11 14.25 8.57
C THR A 105 11.55 14.17 9.11
N ARG A 106 11.70 13.77 10.35
CA ARG A 106 13.01 13.68 11.04
C ARG A 106 13.16 12.31 11.69
N SER A 107 14.40 11.94 11.95
CA SER A 107 14.68 10.74 12.74
C SER A 107 14.08 10.87 14.14
N ILE A 108 13.24 9.91 14.52
CA ILE A 108 12.60 9.87 15.84
C ILE A 108 13.61 9.30 16.83
N GLN A 109 14.13 10.15 17.73
CA GLN A 109 15.14 9.78 18.72
C GLN A 109 14.49 9.14 19.97
N CYS A 110 13.85 7.99 19.76
CA CYS A 110 13.23 7.20 20.83
C CYS A 110 13.64 5.74 20.70
N LYS A 111 13.35 4.95 21.75
CA LYS A 111 13.46 3.50 21.66
C LYS A 111 12.56 2.97 20.55
N GLU A 112 12.99 1.91 19.88
CA GLU A 112 12.28 1.30 18.75
C GLU A 112 10.81 1.00 19.05
N GLU A 113 10.53 0.40 20.21
CA GLU A 113 9.16 0.11 20.66
C GLU A 113 8.27 1.35 20.75
N ILE A 114 8.83 2.49 21.20
CA ILE A 114 8.10 3.75 21.31
C ILE A 114 7.88 4.35 19.93
N THR A 115 8.90 4.31 19.08
CA THR A 115 8.81 4.77 17.69
C THR A 115 7.73 4.01 16.94
N HIS A 116 7.67 2.69 17.09
CA HIS A 116 6.63 1.84 16.50
C HIS A 116 5.23 2.29 16.94
N LYS A 117 5.02 2.48 18.25
CA LYS A 117 3.72 2.95 18.80
C LYS A 117 3.34 4.34 18.30
N ILE A 118 4.32 5.25 18.17
CA ILE A 118 4.10 6.58 17.61
C ILE A 118 3.60 6.47 16.16
N VAL A 119 4.29 5.72 15.32
CA VAL A 119 3.92 5.56 13.90
C VAL A 119 2.51 4.96 13.77
N LEU A 120 2.20 3.90 14.51
CA LEU A 120 0.87 3.29 14.52
C LEU A 120 -0.21 4.27 14.97
N ALA A 121 0.02 5.04 16.03
CA ALA A 121 -0.91 6.06 16.50
C ALA A 121 -1.16 7.14 15.43
N LEU A 122 -0.12 7.59 14.72
CA LEU A 122 -0.23 8.59 13.65
C LEU A 122 -1.04 8.05 12.45
N VAL A 123 -0.89 6.78 12.13
CA VAL A 123 -1.69 6.13 11.07
C VAL A 123 -3.16 6.03 11.46
N VAL A 124 -3.45 5.65 12.69
CA VAL A 124 -4.85 5.61 13.19
C VAL A 124 -5.47 7.01 13.15
N LEU A 125 -4.75 8.03 13.63
CA LEU A 125 -5.20 9.42 13.58
C LEU A 125 -5.37 9.92 12.14
N HIS A 126 -4.47 9.55 11.22
CA HIS A 126 -4.61 9.85 9.80
C HIS A 126 -5.92 9.29 9.25
N ASN A 127 -6.19 8.01 9.47
CA ASN A 127 -7.41 7.36 9.02
C ASN A 127 -8.69 7.99 9.62
N TYR A 128 -8.59 8.51 10.84
CA TYR A 128 -9.71 9.20 11.49
C TYR A 128 -10.00 10.57 10.87
N ILE A 129 -8.94 11.29 10.45
CA ILE A 129 -9.07 12.67 9.95
C ILE A 129 -9.30 12.72 8.42
N VAL A 130 -8.85 11.70 7.67
CA VAL A 130 -9.09 11.60 6.22
C VAL A 130 -10.51 11.05 6.00
N PHE A 131 -11.44 11.96 5.86
CA PHE A 131 -12.81 11.69 5.43
C PHE A 131 -13.05 12.28 4.06
#